data_b4052b2f36f2c518dd875f58bc5de460
#
_entry.id   b4052b2f36f2c518dd875f58bc5de460
#
_cell.length_a   1.000
_cell.length_b   1.000
_cell.length_c   1.000
_cell.angle_alpha   90.00
_cell.angle_beta   90.00
_cell.angle_gamma   90.00
#
_symmetry.space_group_name_H-M   'P 1'
#
loop_
_entity.id
_entity.type
_entity.pdbx_description
1 polymer ?
#
loop_
_entity_poly.entity_id
_entity_poly.type
_entity_poly.pdbx_seq_one_letter_code
_entity_poly.pdbx_strand_id
1 'polypeptide(L)'
;LMWGFWREGGLMLLGMALFRTDIITGRAERVVYLRLMWLGLAVGMPLVMFGIFWNFNNNWQLTSMFIGSQFNYWGSVLVSLMWMAIIALLLNSHRMSALTSRLAATGRMAFTNYIMQTLICGFIFYGHGLGLIGQVERWGQLSIVFGVWALQLWYSPIWLRHYRFGPLEWLWRSLTYGQLQPLRRV
;
A
#
# COMPACT_ATOMS: atom_id res chain seq x y z
N LEU A 1 9.77 10.45 -18.55
CA LEU A 1 10.01 8.99 -18.42
C LEU A 1 11.33 8.69 -17.68
N MET A 2 12.45 9.34 -18.01
CA MET A 2 13.76 9.06 -17.37
C MET A 2 13.79 9.42 -15.87
N TRP A 3 13.11 10.46 -15.42
CA TRP A 3 13.12 10.86 -14.01
C TRP A 3 12.41 9.85 -13.09
N GLY A 4 11.32 9.23 -13.54
CA GLY A 4 10.65 8.17 -12.80
C GLY A 4 11.57 6.95 -12.57
N PHE A 5 12.33 6.58 -13.57
CA PHE A 5 13.25 5.43 -13.50
C PHE A 5 14.30 5.55 -12.39
N TRP A 6 14.90 6.74 -12.23
CA TRP A 6 15.87 6.99 -11.15
C TRP A 6 15.24 6.94 -9.75
N ARG A 7 14.01 7.44 -9.63
CA ARG A 7 13.28 7.38 -8.36
C ARG A 7 12.96 5.95 -7.99
N GLU A 8 12.40 5.18 -8.91
CA GLU A 8 12.01 3.79 -8.66
C GLU A 8 13.24 2.94 -8.32
N GLY A 9 14.34 3.09 -9.07
CA GLY A 9 15.60 2.43 -8.77
C GLY A 9 16.17 2.80 -7.40
N GLY A 10 16.17 4.08 -7.06
CA GLY A 10 16.63 4.56 -5.75
C GLY A 10 15.77 4.03 -4.59
N LEU A 11 14.45 3.99 -4.74
CA LEU A 11 13.55 3.42 -3.73
C LEU A 11 13.72 1.90 -3.60
N MET A 12 13.99 1.18 -4.69
CA MET A 12 14.32 -0.25 -4.63
C MET A 12 15.62 -0.50 -3.85
N LEU A 13 16.67 0.30 -4.11
CA LEU A 13 17.93 0.21 -3.38
C LEU A 13 17.74 0.52 -1.89
N LEU A 14 16.96 1.57 -1.58
CA LEU A 14 16.58 1.90 -0.20
C LEU A 14 15.84 0.74 0.46
N GLY A 15 14.88 0.13 -0.24
CA GLY A 15 14.14 -1.03 0.25
C GLY A 15 15.06 -2.21 0.57
N MET A 16 16.03 -2.50 -0.31
CA MET A 16 17.03 -3.54 -0.07
C MET A 16 17.93 -3.22 1.14
N ALA A 17 18.35 -1.97 1.30
CA ALA A 17 19.15 -1.55 2.45
C ALA A 17 18.35 -1.69 3.75
N LEU A 18 17.09 -1.26 3.78
CA LEU A 18 16.19 -1.40 4.93
C LEU A 18 15.88 -2.87 5.27
N PHE A 19 15.84 -3.75 4.26
CA PHE A 19 15.70 -5.19 4.48
C PHE A 19 16.96 -5.80 5.10
N ARG A 20 18.16 -5.43 4.60
CA ARG A 20 19.44 -5.90 5.16
C ARG A 20 19.72 -5.42 6.57
N THR A 21 19.18 -4.27 6.96
CA THR A 21 19.30 -3.70 8.32
C THR A 21 18.18 -4.15 9.26
N ASP A 22 17.39 -5.14 8.85
CA ASP A 22 16.26 -5.70 9.62
C ASP A 22 15.17 -4.68 10.01
N ILE A 23 15.14 -3.52 9.39
CA ILE A 23 14.13 -2.49 9.66
C ILE A 23 12.77 -2.90 9.08
N ILE A 24 12.73 -3.39 7.83
CA ILE A 24 11.47 -3.87 7.21
C ILE A 24 10.97 -5.16 7.86
N THR A 25 11.87 -6.02 8.33
CA THR A 25 11.50 -7.30 8.95
C THR A 25 10.90 -7.13 10.36
N GLY A 26 10.89 -5.93 10.92
CA GLY A 26 10.35 -5.67 12.24
C GLY A 26 11.30 -6.02 13.40
N ARG A 27 12.55 -6.40 13.11
CA ARG A 27 13.53 -6.88 14.09
C ARG A 27 14.47 -5.80 14.62
N ALA A 28 14.47 -4.61 14.03
CA ALA A 28 15.30 -3.51 14.51
C ALA A 28 14.84 -3.04 15.90
N GLU A 29 15.70 -2.33 16.61
CA GLU A 29 15.39 -1.79 17.92
C GLU A 29 14.22 -0.81 17.89
N ARG A 30 13.39 -0.81 18.92
CA ARG A 30 12.23 0.09 19.06
C ARG A 30 12.61 1.57 18.86
N VAL A 31 13.81 1.96 19.31
CA VAL A 31 14.31 3.34 19.19
C VAL A 31 14.46 3.76 17.73
N VAL A 32 14.88 2.85 16.84
CA VAL A 32 14.99 3.11 15.40
C VAL A 32 13.62 3.44 14.80
N TYR A 33 12.59 2.65 15.11
CA TYR A 33 11.23 2.91 14.64
C TYR A 33 10.65 4.21 15.19
N LEU A 34 10.90 4.53 16.45
CA LEU A 34 10.47 5.81 17.03
C LEU A 34 11.15 7.00 16.34
N ARG A 35 12.46 6.89 16.03
CA ARG A 35 13.17 7.94 15.28
C ARG A 35 12.62 8.11 13.87
N LEU A 36 12.38 7.04 13.14
CA LEU A 36 11.78 7.09 11.80
C LEU A 36 10.36 7.67 11.83
N MET A 37 9.57 7.30 12.83
CA MET A 37 8.23 7.83 13.02
C MET A 37 8.26 9.35 13.26
N TRP A 38 9.10 9.82 14.18
CA TRP A 38 9.22 11.25 14.49
C TRP A 38 9.83 12.03 13.34
N LEU A 39 10.80 11.47 12.62
CA LEU A 39 11.37 12.09 11.42
C LEU A 39 10.32 12.30 10.33
N GLY A 40 9.52 11.29 10.05
CA GLY A 40 8.45 11.40 9.07
C GLY A 40 7.34 12.36 9.51
N LEU A 41 7.00 12.39 10.81
CA LEU A 41 6.01 13.30 11.36
C LEU A 41 6.50 14.75 11.37
N ALA A 42 7.72 15.00 11.85
CA ALA A 42 8.26 16.36 12.04
C ALA A 42 8.82 17.00 10.77
N VAL A 43 9.28 16.21 9.81
CA VAL A 43 9.87 16.69 8.56
C VAL A 43 9.05 16.28 7.35
N GLY A 44 8.71 14.99 7.22
CA GLY A 44 8.00 14.45 6.05
C GLY A 44 6.62 15.06 5.87
N MET A 45 5.79 15.06 6.92
CA MET A 45 4.44 15.62 6.87
C MET A 45 4.42 17.14 6.58
N PRO A 46 5.22 17.99 7.28
CA PRO A 46 5.26 19.41 6.95
C PRO A 46 5.73 19.68 5.52
N LEU A 47 6.70 18.91 4.99
CA LEU A 47 7.13 19.07 3.59
C LEU A 47 5.98 18.81 2.61
N VAL A 48 5.26 17.71 2.79
CA VAL A 48 4.11 17.37 1.94
C VAL A 48 3.02 18.44 2.06
N MET A 49 2.68 18.83 3.29
CA MET A 49 1.68 19.88 3.53
C MET A 49 2.08 21.22 2.92
N PHE A 50 3.35 21.59 3.02
CA PHE A 50 3.86 22.81 2.39
C PHE A 50 3.73 22.76 0.87
N GLY A 51 4.02 21.64 0.22
CA GLY A 51 3.83 21.46 -1.22
C GLY A 51 2.38 21.62 -1.66
N ILE A 52 1.45 21.09 -0.87
CA ILE A 52 0.00 21.25 -1.10
C ILE A 52 -0.39 22.73 -0.94
N PHE A 53 -0.01 23.35 0.16
CA PHE A 53 -0.29 24.77 0.45
C PHE A 53 0.27 25.70 -0.64
N TRP A 54 1.49 25.43 -1.12
CA TRP A 54 2.10 26.14 -2.23
C TRP A 54 1.26 26.10 -3.49
N ASN A 55 0.76 24.90 -3.85
CA ASN A 55 -0.08 24.74 -5.05
C ASN A 55 -1.43 25.47 -4.90
N PHE A 56 -2.06 25.41 -3.74
CA PHE A 56 -3.30 26.15 -3.47
C PHE A 56 -3.13 27.65 -3.59
N ASN A 57 -2.05 28.21 -3.02
CA ASN A 57 -1.79 29.65 -3.07
C ASN A 57 -1.47 30.16 -4.50
N ASN A 58 -0.98 29.27 -5.37
CA ASN A 58 -0.61 29.62 -6.74
C ASN A 58 -1.64 29.12 -7.78
N ASN A 59 -2.89 28.86 -7.36
CA ASN A 59 -3.99 28.46 -8.25
C ASN A 59 -3.66 27.30 -9.19
N TRP A 60 -2.83 26.34 -8.74
CA TRP A 60 -2.44 25.14 -9.49
C TRP A 60 -1.84 25.42 -10.88
N GLN A 61 -1.12 26.52 -11.04
CA GLN A 61 -0.40 26.79 -12.29
C GLN A 61 0.68 25.74 -12.56
N LEU A 62 0.99 25.48 -13.82
CA LEU A 62 1.97 24.44 -14.20
C LEU A 62 3.31 24.58 -13.51
N THR A 63 3.82 25.82 -13.38
CA THR A 63 5.07 26.13 -12.66
C THR A 63 4.98 25.81 -11.16
N SER A 64 3.86 26.18 -10.52
CA SER A 64 3.66 25.90 -9.11
C SER A 64 3.47 24.41 -8.83
N MET A 65 2.80 23.68 -9.73
CA MET A 65 2.67 22.24 -9.63
C MET A 65 4.03 21.53 -9.72
N PHE A 66 4.92 22.03 -10.58
CA PHE A 66 6.29 21.47 -10.67
C PHE A 66 7.06 21.68 -9.35
N ILE A 67 7.05 22.89 -8.80
CA ILE A 67 7.71 23.20 -7.53
C ILE A 67 7.06 22.46 -6.36
N GLY A 68 5.74 22.49 -6.25
CA GLY A 68 4.99 21.79 -5.20
C GLY A 68 5.19 20.28 -5.22
N SER A 69 5.33 19.67 -6.43
CA SER A 69 5.63 18.25 -6.55
C SER A 69 6.99 17.86 -6.00
N GLN A 70 7.99 18.76 -5.96
CA GLN A 70 9.30 18.48 -5.38
C GLN A 70 9.21 18.25 -3.86
N PHE A 71 8.40 19.04 -3.16
CA PHE A 71 8.17 18.84 -1.72
C PHE A 71 7.49 17.51 -1.45
N ASN A 72 6.51 17.13 -2.26
CA ASN A 72 5.89 15.82 -2.17
C ASN A 72 6.86 14.69 -2.55
N TYR A 73 7.73 14.91 -3.54
CA TYR A 73 8.71 13.94 -4.00
C TYR A 73 9.63 13.48 -2.85
N TRP A 74 10.19 14.41 -2.09
CA TRP A 74 11.08 14.11 -0.97
C TRP A 74 10.30 13.77 0.31
N GLY A 75 9.25 14.52 0.61
CA GLY A 75 8.44 14.31 1.80
C GLY A 75 7.75 12.94 1.84
N SER A 76 7.30 12.44 0.69
CA SER A 76 6.62 11.13 0.61
C SER A 76 7.50 9.95 1.02
N VAL A 77 8.82 10.02 0.80
CA VAL A 77 9.75 8.98 1.26
C VAL A 77 9.78 8.93 2.80
N LEU A 78 9.89 10.08 3.45
CA LEU A 78 9.89 10.18 4.91
C LEU A 78 8.54 9.74 5.50
N VAL A 79 7.43 10.12 4.87
CA VAL A 79 6.08 9.70 5.28
C VAL A 79 5.91 8.18 5.10
N SER A 80 6.46 7.58 4.05
CA SER A 80 6.44 6.13 3.85
C SER A 80 7.23 5.39 4.94
N LEU A 81 8.40 5.90 5.30
CA LEU A 81 9.21 5.37 6.41
C LEU A 81 8.48 5.50 7.76
N MET A 82 7.78 6.61 7.98
CA MET A 82 6.93 6.80 9.16
C MET A 82 5.83 5.74 9.26
N TRP A 83 5.07 5.52 8.20
CA TRP A 83 4.02 4.51 8.17
C TRP A 83 4.57 3.10 8.38
N MET A 84 5.71 2.77 7.75
CA MET A 84 6.39 1.50 7.97
C MET A 84 6.79 1.32 9.44
N ALA A 85 7.34 2.36 10.07
CA ALA A 85 7.72 2.34 11.48
C ALA A 85 6.51 2.18 12.40
N ILE A 86 5.40 2.87 12.13
CA ILE A 86 4.13 2.73 12.89
C ILE A 86 3.62 1.29 12.80
N ILE A 87 3.60 0.72 11.61
CA ILE A 87 3.16 -0.68 11.40
C ILE A 87 4.06 -1.64 12.16
N ALA A 88 5.39 -1.47 12.09
CA ALA A 88 6.33 -2.31 12.83
C ALA A 88 6.13 -2.23 14.36
N LEU A 89 5.92 -1.02 14.89
CA LEU A 89 5.62 -0.81 16.32
C LEU A 89 4.31 -1.47 16.74
N LEU A 90 3.27 -1.38 15.90
CA LEU A 90 1.97 -2.03 16.15
C LEU A 90 2.09 -3.56 16.14
N LEU A 91 2.83 -4.12 15.17
CA LEU A 91 3.09 -5.55 15.08
C LEU A 91 3.82 -6.07 16.31
N ASN A 92 4.87 -5.37 16.74
CA ASN A 92 5.66 -5.75 17.91
C ASN A 92 4.91 -5.60 19.25
N SER A 93 3.83 -4.80 19.28
CA SER A 93 3.03 -4.61 20.50
C SER A 93 2.07 -5.77 20.81
N HIS A 94 1.87 -6.71 19.88
CA HIS A 94 0.90 -7.82 19.96
C HIS A 94 -0.55 -7.44 20.32
N ARG A 95 -0.85 -6.15 20.48
CA ARG A 95 -2.17 -5.66 20.90
C ARG A 95 -3.28 -5.87 19.86
N MET A 96 -2.93 -6.04 18.60
CA MET A 96 -3.88 -6.16 17.48
C MET A 96 -3.68 -7.46 16.67
N SER A 97 -3.37 -8.56 17.34
CA SER A 97 -3.01 -9.83 16.68
C SER A 97 -4.06 -10.33 15.68
N ALA A 98 -5.35 -10.16 15.98
CA ALA A 98 -6.44 -10.56 15.09
C ALA A 98 -6.50 -9.71 13.80
N LEU A 99 -6.30 -8.39 13.90
CA LEU A 99 -6.28 -7.51 12.73
C LEU A 99 -5.00 -7.72 11.91
N THR A 100 -3.86 -7.82 12.56
CA THR A 100 -2.58 -8.03 11.89
C THR A 100 -2.52 -9.37 11.17
N SER A 101 -3.12 -10.44 11.72
CA SER A 101 -3.23 -11.72 11.03
C SER A 101 -4.12 -11.66 9.78
N ARG A 102 -5.21 -10.89 9.83
CA ARG A 102 -6.09 -10.65 8.66
C ARG A 102 -5.38 -9.83 7.60
N LEU A 103 -4.69 -8.74 7.99
CA LEU A 103 -3.88 -7.93 7.07
C LEU A 103 -2.75 -8.74 6.43
N ALA A 104 -2.07 -9.58 7.19
CA ALA A 104 -1.05 -10.49 6.67
C ALA A 104 -1.64 -11.51 5.67
N ALA A 105 -2.84 -12.02 5.93
CA ALA A 105 -3.55 -12.89 4.99
C ALA A 105 -3.89 -12.15 3.69
N THR A 106 -4.41 -10.93 3.79
CA THR A 106 -4.72 -10.07 2.64
C THR A 106 -3.45 -9.75 1.83
N GLY A 107 -2.33 -9.45 2.51
CA GLY A 107 -1.03 -9.21 1.87
C GLY A 107 -0.47 -10.44 1.15
N ARG A 108 -0.66 -11.66 1.67
CA ARG A 108 -0.26 -12.89 0.98
C ARG A 108 -1.08 -13.19 -0.27
N MET A 109 -2.25 -12.56 -0.42
CA MET A 109 -3.13 -12.62 -1.59
C MET A 109 -3.16 -11.28 -2.33
N ALA A 110 -2.09 -10.49 -2.27
CA ALA A 110 -2.06 -9.12 -2.78
C ALA A 110 -2.40 -9.03 -4.27
N PHE A 111 -1.85 -9.92 -5.09
CA PHE A 111 -2.11 -9.94 -6.54
C PHE A 111 -3.57 -10.30 -6.84
N THR A 112 -4.09 -11.35 -6.21
CA THR A 112 -5.51 -11.72 -6.31
C THR A 112 -6.41 -10.57 -5.86
N ASN A 113 -6.11 -9.96 -4.71
CA ASN A 113 -6.88 -8.85 -4.16
C ASN A 113 -6.85 -7.61 -5.06
N TYR A 114 -5.70 -7.31 -5.66
CA TYR A 114 -5.55 -6.19 -6.60
C TYR A 114 -6.45 -6.37 -7.83
N ILE A 115 -6.41 -7.54 -8.47
CA ILE A 115 -7.24 -7.82 -9.64
C ILE A 115 -8.72 -7.86 -9.27
N MET A 116 -9.09 -8.49 -8.15
CA MET A 116 -10.47 -8.51 -7.65
C MET A 116 -11.01 -7.12 -7.35
N GLN A 117 -10.19 -6.27 -6.74
CA GLN A 117 -10.55 -4.86 -6.51
C GLN A 117 -10.83 -4.13 -7.83
N THR A 118 -9.98 -4.32 -8.84
CA THR A 118 -10.17 -3.73 -10.17
C THR A 118 -11.47 -4.22 -10.81
N LEU A 119 -11.76 -5.52 -10.74
CA LEU A 119 -12.98 -6.10 -11.29
C LEU A 119 -14.23 -5.60 -10.57
N ILE A 120 -14.23 -5.56 -9.24
CA ILE A 120 -15.35 -5.07 -8.43
C ILE A 120 -15.60 -3.58 -8.72
N CYS A 121 -14.57 -2.75 -8.68
CA CYS A 121 -14.70 -1.33 -8.98
C CYS A 121 -15.11 -1.11 -10.45
N GLY A 122 -14.55 -1.88 -11.38
CA GLY A 122 -14.95 -1.86 -12.78
C GLY A 122 -16.43 -2.17 -12.97
N PHE A 123 -16.92 -3.22 -12.31
CA PHE A 123 -18.35 -3.56 -12.37
C PHE A 123 -19.26 -2.50 -11.75
N ILE A 124 -18.83 -1.87 -10.65
CA ILE A 124 -19.61 -0.82 -9.99
C ILE A 124 -19.68 0.45 -10.84
N PHE A 125 -18.54 0.90 -11.38
CA PHE A 125 -18.47 2.21 -12.01
C PHE A 125 -18.71 2.20 -13.50
N TYR A 126 -18.30 1.16 -14.25
CA TYR A 126 -18.44 1.16 -15.72
C TYR A 126 -19.81 0.67 -16.20
N GLY A 127 -20.16 1.06 -17.43
CA GLY A 127 -21.47 0.81 -18.05
C GLY A 127 -21.79 -0.66 -18.36
N HIS A 128 -20.80 -1.57 -18.28
CA HIS A 128 -21.05 -3.01 -18.36
C HIS A 128 -21.55 -3.63 -17.04
N GLY A 129 -21.59 -2.85 -15.95
CA GLY A 129 -22.16 -3.21 -14.66
C GLY A 129 -23.22 -2.21 -14.21
N LEU A 130 -22.99 -1.57 -13.05
CA LEU A 130 -23.95 -0.62 -12.47
C LEU A 130 -23.88 0.79 -13.07
N GLY A 131 -22.82 1.14 -13.80
CA GLY A 131 -22.69 2.40 -14.53
C GLY A 131 -22.65 3.65 -13.65
N LEU A 132 -22.17 3.55 -12.41
CA LEU A 132 -22.25 4.63 -11.41
C LEU A 132 -21.16 5.71 -11.58
N ILE A 133 -20.41 5.70 -12.69
CA ILE A 133 -19.38 6.72 -12.94
C ILE A 133 -20.03 8.12 -13.03
N GLY A 134 -19.49 9.07 -12.26
CA GLY A 134 -20.01 10.43 -12.20
C GLY A 134 -21.33 10.61 -11.41
N GLN A 135 -21.98 9.55 -10.97
CA GLN A 135 -23.24 9.60 -10.20
C GLN A 135 -23.02 9.47 -8.69
N VAL A 136 -21.89 8.91 -8.28
CA VAL A 136 -21.58 8.66 -6.87
C VAL A 136 -20.79 9.83 -6.30
N GLU A 137 -21.30 10.44 -5.23
CA GLU A 137 -20.61 11.47 -4.47
C GLU A 137 -19.34 10.92 -3.78
N ARG A 138 -18.46 11.82 -3.35
CA ARG A 138 -17.18 11.44 -2.68
C ARG A 138 -17.38 10.52 -1.48
N TRP A 139 -18.40 10.73 -0.66
CA TRP A 139 -18.72 9.87 0.48
C TRP A 139 -19.16 8.47 0.05
N GLY A 140 -19.93 8.37 -1.04
CA GLY A 140 -20.29 7.09 -1.63
C GLY A 140 -19.08 6.32 -2.15
N GLN A 141 -18.14 7.01 -2.81
CA GLN A 141 -16.88 6.40 -3.27
C GLN A 141 -16.05 5.86 -2.08
N LEU A 142 -15.93 6.63 -0.99
CA LEU A 142 -15.26 6.18 0.23
C LEU A 142 -15.95 4.95 0.84
N SER A 143 -17.27 4.92 0.86
CA SER A 143 -18.04 3.77 1.36
C SER A 143 -17.77 2.50 0.55
N ILE A 144 -17.67 2.63 -0.78
CA ILE A 144 -17.30 1.51 -1.67
C ILE A 144 -15.88 1.03 -1.36
N VAL A 145 -14.91 1.92 -1.19
CA VAL A 145 -13.52 1.57 -0.84
C VAL A 145 -13.49 0.79 0.48
N PHE A 146 -14.12 1.30 1.52
CA PHE A 146 -14.18 0.59 2.81
C PHE A 146 -14.90 -0.76 2.72
N GLY A 147 -15.96 -0.84 1.93
CA GLY A 147 -16.66 -2.10 1.66
C GLY A 147 -15.76 -3.13 0.99
N VAL A 148 -15.01 -2.73 -0.03
CA VAL A 148 -14.03 -3.61 -0.70
C VAL A 148 -12.93 -4.06 0.25
N TRP A 149 -12.39 -3.17 1.07
CA TRP A 149 -11.38 -3.53 2.07
C TRP A 149 -11.92 -4.49 3.13
N ALA A 150 -13.12 -4.25 3.63
CA ALA A 150 -13.79 -5.14 4.59
C ALA A 150 -14.00 -6.54 3.98
N LEU A 151 -14.44 -6.61 2.73
CA LEU A 151 -14.60 -7.86 2.00
C LEU A 151 -13.25 -8.60 1.88
N GLN A 152 -12.18 -7.91 1.49
CA GLN A 152 -10.84 -8.50 1.36
C GLN A 152 -10.30 -9.03 2.70
N LEU A 153 -10.47 -8.27 3.79
CA LEU A 153 -10.08 -8.66 5.15
C LEU A 153 -10.91 -9.84 5.69
N TRP A 154 -12.11 -10.03 5.16
CA TRP A 154 -12.99 -11.13 5.54
C TRP A 154 -12.66 -12.42 4.78
N TYR A 155 -12.60 -12.39 3.45
CA TYR A 155 -12.45 -13.62 2.67
C TYR A 155 -11.01 -14.14 2.59
N SER A 156 -9.99 -13.26 2.62
CA SER A 156 -8.58 -13.68 2.46
C SER A 156 -8.12 -14.67 3.53
N PRO A 157 -8.43 -14.47 4.83
CA PRO A 157 -8.10 -15.48 5.85
C PRO A 157 -8.86 -16.79 5.66
N ILE A 158 -10.14 -16.74 5.23
CA ILE A 158 -10.96 -17.92 5.00
C ILE A 158 -10.37 -18.75 3.85
N TRP A 159 -10.00 -18.10 2.75
CA TRP A 159 -9.36 -18.77 1.62
C TRP A 159 -8.05 -19.45 2.05
N LEU A 160 -7.17 -18.74 2.75
CA LEU A 160 -5.87 -19.23 3.16
C LEU A 160 -5.90 -20.30 4.28
N ARG A 161 -7.07 -20.58 4.87
CA ARG A 161 -7.26 -21.77 5.72
C ARG A 161 -7.21 -23.06 4.91
N HIS A 162 -7.76 -23.04 3.70
CA HIS A 162 -7.90 -24.21 2.84
C HIS A 162 -6.80 -24.31 1.78
N TYR A 163 -6.27 -23.16 1.36
CA TYR A 163 -5.31 -23.04 0.28
C TYR A 163 -4.00 -22.40 0.73
N ARG A 164 -2.90 -22.75 0.05
CA ARG A 164 -1.55 -22.23 0.35
C ARG A 164 -1.34 -20.83 -0.18
N PHE A 165 -1.93 -20.53 -1.34
CA PHE A 165 -1.76 -19.31 -2.10
C PHE A 165 -3.12 -18.76 -2.54
N GLY A 166 -3.21 -17.48 -2.87
CA GLY A 166 -4.34 -16.96 -3.63
C GLY A 166 -4.36 -17.54 -5.06
N PRO A 167 -5.51 -17.50 -5.76
CA PRO A 167 -5.63 -18.08 -7.09
C PRO A 167 -4.61 -17.55 -8.10
N LEU A 168 -4.43 -16.23 -8.15
CA LEU A 168 -3.52 -15.59 -9.10
C LEU A 168 -2.05 -15.73 -8.66
N GLU A 169 -1.75 -15.72 -7.36
CA GLU A 169 -0.43 -16.05 -6.84
C GLU A 169 -0.01 -17.47 -7.18
N TRP A 170 -0.94 -18.41 -7.09
CA TRP A 170 -0.71 -19.80 -7.47
C TRP A 170 -0.41 -19.93 -8.97
N LEU A 171 -1.23 -19.27 -9.81
CA LEU A 171 -1.01 -19.26 -11.26
C LEU A 171 0.35 -18.66 -11.60
N TRP A 172 0.67 -17.50 -11.04
CA TRP A 172 1.95 -16.83 -11.26
C TRP A 172 3.15 -17.71 -10.87
N ARG A 173 3.09 -18.34 -9.70
CA ARG A 173 4.14 -19.25 -9.23
C ARG A 173 4.27 -20.47 -10.14
N SER A 174 3.16 -21.10 -10.53
CA SER A 174 3.17 -22.26 -11.41
C SER A 174 3.79 -21.94 -12.77
N LEU A 175 3.50 -20.76 -13.32
CA LEU A 175 4.12 -20.28 -14.57
C LEU A 175 5.63 -19.98 -14.38
N THR A 176 6.00 -19.33 -13.29
CA THR A 176 7.39 -18.96 -13.02
C THR A 176 8.30 -20.19 -12.83
N TYR A 177 7.80 -21.22 -12.17
CA TYR A 177 8.57 -22.46 -11.93
C TYR A 177 8.39 -23.52 -13.01
N GLY A 178 7.52 -23.30 -14.00
CA GLY A 178 7.21 -24.28 -15.05
C GLY A 178 6.58 -25.57 -14.54
N GLN A 179 6.05 -25.58 -13.31
CA GLN A 179 5.46 -26.76 -12.67
C GLN A 179 4.25 -26.34 -11.84
N LEU A 180 3.17 -27.14 -11.92
CA LEU A 180 1.98 -26.92 -11.11
C LEU A 180 2.31 -27.05 -9.61
N GLN A 181 2.15 -25.96 -8.89
CA GLN A 181 2.40 -25.92 -7.45
C GLN A 181 1.19 -26.51 -6.69
N PRO A 182 1.41 -27.21 -5.55
CA PRO A 182 0.31 -27.74 -4.75
C PRO A 182 -0.51 -26.56 -4.18
N LEU A 183 -1.78 -26.46 -4.59
CA LEU A 183 -2.69 -25.38 -4.17
C LEU A 183 -3.30 -25.64 -2.80
N ARG A 184 -3.70 -26.89 -2.51
CA ARG A 184 -4.32 -27.26 -1.23
C ARG A 184 -3.28 -27.38 -0.10
N ARG A 185 -3.67 -26.97 1.10
CA ARG A 185 -2.95 -27.35 2.31
C ARG A 185 -3.26 -28.81 2.63
N VAL A 186 -2.23 -29.65 2.67
CA VAL A 186 -2.30 -31.00 3.23
C VAL A 186 -2.24 -30.89 4.74
#